data_220b882deb17d2d9af15e413fbc04275
#
_entry.id   220b882deb17d2d9af15e413fbc04275
#
_cell.length_a   1.000
_cell.length_b   1.000
_cell.length_c   1.000
_cell.angle_alpha   90.00
_cell.angle_beta   90.00
_cell.angle_gamma   90.00
#
_symmetry.space_group_name_H-M   'P 1'
#
loop_
_entity.id
_entity.type
_entity.pdbx_description
1 polymer ?
#
loop_
_entity_poly.entity_id
_entity_poly.type
_entity_poly.pdbx_seq_one_letter_code
_entity_poly.pdbx_strand_id
1 'polypeptide(L)'
;MKVKVINKSKNDLPFYATKGSAGMDVYSNEELELEPLSTTIVKTGLFVKIPEGYEIQVRPRSGLSAKSKLRIANSPGTIDSDYLGEIGIIVDNTSQTFSYTVKKGERIAQLVLKKVEQIEWEEVEEFFETTERNTGGFGSTGK
;
A
#
# COMPACT_ATOMS: atom_id res chain seq x y z
N MET A 1 -3.26 -15.19 13.40
CA MET A 1 -4.04 -15.47 12.16
C MET A 1 -3.11 -16.09 11.13
N LYS A 2 -3.57 -17.10 10.38
CA LYS A 2 -2.80 -17.70 9.27
C LYS A 2 -3.34 -17.19 7.94
N VAL A 3 -2.46 -16.69 7.07
CA VAL A 3 -2.76 -16.27 5.69
C VAL A 3 -2.03 -17.23 4.76
N LYS A 4 -2.75 -17.80 3.80
CA LYS A 4 -2.12 -18.67 2.78
C LYS A 4 -1.37 -17.79 1.78
N VAL A 5 -0.16 -18.20 1.43
CA VAL A 5 0.69 -17.47 0.48
C VAL A 5 1.32 -18.44 -0.52
N ILE A 6 1.41 -18.01 -1.78
CA ILE A 6 2.26 -18.62 -2.80
C ILE A 6 3.40 -17.65 -3.05
N ASN A 7 4.62 -18.11 -2.89
CA ASN A 7 5.82 -17.34 -3.20
C ASN A 7 6.49 -17.93 -4.44
N LYS A 8 6.40 -17.21 -5.56
CA LYS A 8 7.09 -17.53 -6.83
C LYS A 8 8.40 -16.76 -6.99
N SER A 9 8.75 -15.91 -6.00
CA SER A 9 10.05 -15.23 -5.98
C SER A 9 11.13 -16.10 -5.33
N LYS A 10 12.37 -15.64 -5.40
CA LYS A 10 13.49 -16.20 -4.63
C LYS A 10 13.75 -15.43 -3.33
N ASN A 11 12.93 -14.42 -3.03
CA ASN A 11 13.02 -13.63 -1.81
C ASN A 11 12.37 -14.38 -0.64
N ASP A 12 12.77 -14.03 0.57
CA ASP A 12 12.08 -14.48 1.77
C ASP A 12 10.65 -13.95 1.81
N LEU A 13 9.78 -14.65 2.54
CA LEU A 13 8.44 -14.14 2.83
C LEU A 13 8.54 -12.86 3.67
N PRO A 14 7.65 -11.88 3.45
CA PRO A 14 7.52 -10.73 4.33
C PRO A 14 7.36 -11.15 5.80
N PHE A 15 8.04 -10.47 6.70
CA PHE A 15 7.99 -10.76 8.13
C PHE A 15 8.00 -9.46 8.95
N TYR A 16 7.49 -9.53 10.17
CA TYR A 16 7.54 -8.45 11.13
C TYR A 16 8.94 -8.34 11.72
N ALA A 17 9.63 -7.25 11.46
CA ALA A 17 11.02 -7.06 11.91
C ALA A 17 11.15 -7.03 13.44
N THR A 18 10.12 -6.55 14.14
CA THR A 18 10.03 -6.53 15.60
C THR A 18 8.63 -6.93 16.06
N LYS A 19 8.48 -7.28 17.34
CA LYS A 19 7.18 -7.61 17.93
C LYS A 19 6.17 -6.46 17.85
N GLY A 20 6.64 -5.21 17.78
CA GLY A 20 5.80 -4.01 17.68
C GLY A 20 5.59 -3.52 16.23
N SER A 21 6.16 -4.19 15.23
CA SER A 21 5.98 -3.79 13.83
C SER A 21 4.53 -3.96 13.41
N ALA A 22 3.96 -2.94 12.74
CA ALA A 22 2.64 -2.99 12.15
C ALA A 22 2.66 -3.50 10.69
N GLY A 23 3.79 -3.35 10.01
CA GLY A 23 3.98 -3.72 8.61
C GLY A 23 5.14 -4.69 8.41
N MET A 24 5.12 -5.38 7.29
CA MET A 24 6.18 -6.27 6.79
C MET A 24 6.72 -5.71 5.49
N ASP A 25 8.05 -5.59 5.36
CA ASP A 25 8.65 -5.16 4.09
C ASP A 25 8.39 -6.20 3.00
N VAL A 26 8.10 -5.72 1.79
CA VAL A 26 7.93 -6.52 0.58
C VAL A 26 9.02 -6.18 -0.44
N TYR A 27 9.47 -7.22 -1.15
CA TYR A 27 10.65 -7.16 -2.02
C TYR A 27 10.26 -7.19 -3.49
N SER A 28 11.03 -6.47 -4.32
CA SER A 28 10.96 -6.64 -5.77
C SER A 28 11.43 -8.03 -6.19
N ASN A 29 10.67 -8.70 -7.06
CA ASN A 29 11.08 -9.96 -7.69
C ASN A 29 11.87 -9.76 -8.97
N GLU A 30 12.04 -8.53 -9.42
CA GLU A 30 12.68 -8.17 -10.69
C GLU A 30 13.64 -6.99 -10.51
N GLU A 31 14.58 -6.87 -11.44
CA GLU A 31 15.37 -5.66 -11.61
C GLU A 31 14.76 -4.88 -12.77
N LEU A 32 14.46 -3.61 -12.55
CA LEU A 32 13.90 -2.74 -13.58
C LEU A 32 14.27 -1.28 -13.34
N GLU A 33 14.30 -0.52 -14.41
CA GLU A 33 14.52 0.92 -14.38
C GLU A 33 13.19 1.65 -14.37
N LEU A 34 13.04 2.58 -13.43
CA LEU A 34 11.90 3.49 -13.31
C LEU A 34 12.31 4.83 -13.92
N GLU A 35 11.83 5.11 -15.12
CA GLU A 35 12.11 6.36 -15.83
C GLU A 35 11.61 7.57 -15.05
N PRO A 36 12.20 8.76 -15.28
CA PRO A 36 11.68 10.01 -14.71
C PRO A 36 10.22 10.24 -15.07
N LEU A 37 9.43 10.73 -14.10
CA LEU A 37 8.00 11.04 -14.25
C LEU A 37 7.16 9.86 -14.77
N SER A 38 7.56 8.63 -14.44
CA SER A 38 6.83 7.42 -14.84
C SER A 38 6.17 6.71 -13.67
N THR A 39 5.11 5.97 -13.99
CA THR A 39 4.45 5.03 -13.08
C THR A 39 4.68 3.61 -13.58
N THR A 40 5.14 2.73 -12.71
CA THR A 40 5.48 1.35 -13.07
C THR A 40 4.97 0.39 -12.01
N ILE A 41 4.51 -0.78 -12.43
CA ILE A 41 4.13 -1.87 -11.51
C ILE A 41 5.33 -2.77 -11.30
N VAL A 42 5.84 -2.80 -10.07
CA VAL A 42 6.94 -3.68 -9.65
C VAL A 42 6.36 -4.98 -9.13
N LYS A 43 6.74 -6.10 -9.71
CA LYS A 43 6.26 -7.44 -9.34
C LYS A 43 6.95 -7.95 -8.09
N THR A 44 6.19 -8.64 -7.23
CA THR A 44 6.71 -9.21 -5.98
C THR A 44 6.88 -10.73 -6.03
N GLY A 45 6.21 -11.41 -6.94
CA GLY A 45 6.12 -12.87 -6.98
C GLY A 45 5.24 -13.47 -5.89
N LEU A 46 4.51 -12.66 -5.13
CA LEU A 46 3.65 -13.09 -4.03
C LEU A 46 2.18 -13.09 -4.42
N PHE A 47 1.48 -14.15 -4.03
CA PHE A 47 0.02 -14.31 -4.16
C PHE A 47 -0.51 -14.69 -2.79
N VAL A 48 -1.56 -14.04 -2.33
CA VAL A 48 -2.09 -14.24 -0.98
C VAL A 48 -3.58 -14.58 -1.01
N LYS A 49 -4.02 -15.39 -0.05
CA LYS A 49 -5.43 -15.61 0.24
C LYS A 49 -5.74 -15.03 1.60
N ILE A 50 -6.24 -13.80 1.60
CA ILE A 50 -6.61 -13.06 2.79
C ILE A 50 -7.96 -13.60 3.30
N PRO A 51 -8.13 -13.82 4.61
CA PRO A 51 -9.44 -14.17 5.19
C PRO A 51 -10.46 -13.05 4.98
N GLU A 52 -11.71 -13.42 4.77
CA GLU A 52 -12.83 -12.48 4.72
C GLU A 52 -12.86 -11.56 5.96
N GLY A 53 -13.26 -10.31 5.78
CA GLY A 53 -13.24 -9.28 6.83
C GLY A 53 -11.86 -8.65 7.06
N TYR A 54 -10.87 -8.95 6.20
CA TYR A 54 -9.55 -8.33 6.24
C TYR A 54 -9.09 -7.92 4.84
N GLU A 55 -8.22 -6.93 4.81
CA GLU A 55 -7.46 -6.47 3.64
C GLU A 55 -5.96 -6.44 3.96
N ILE A 56 -5.12 -6.39 2.93
CA ILE A 56 -3.72 -5.99 3.08
C ILE A 56 -3.54 -4.66 2.36
N GLN A 57 -3.02 -3.66 3.09
CA GLN A 57 -2.66 -2.37 2.52
C GLN A 57 -1.20 -2.36 2.09
N VAL A 58 -0.94 -1.85 0.89
CA VAL A 58 0.39 -1.52 0.40
C VAL A 58 0.70 -0.07 0.78
N ARG A 59 1.71 0.12 1.61
CA ARG A 59 2.12 1.43 2.10
C ARG A 59 3.58 1.73 1.74
N PRO A 60 3.96 3.01 1.59
CA PRO A 60 5.35 3.37 1.38
C PRO A 60 6.20 3.03 2.61
N ARG A 61 7.50 2.85 2.39
CA ARG A 61 8.50 2.77 3.45
C ARG A 61 9.05 4.17 3.71
N SER A 62 9.09 4.58 4.97
CA SER A 62 9.56 5.91 5.37
C SER A 62 10.98 6.21 4.87
N GLY A 63 11.89 5.25 4.99
CA GLY A 63 13.29 5.41 4.57
C GLY A 63 13.43 5.60 3.06
N LEU A 64 12.68 4.84 2.24
CA LEU A 64 12.70 4.98 0.79
C LEU A 64 12.09 6.32 0.37
N SER A 65 10.96 6.69 0.97
CA SER A 65 10.28 7.96 0.70
C SER A 65 11.11 9.18 1.07
N ALA A 66 11.86 9.10 2.16
CA ALA A 66 12.71 10.22 2.61
C ALA A 66 13.98 10.39 1.75
N LYS A 67 14.54 9.28 1.23
CA LYS A 67 15.84 9.26 0.56
C LYS A 67 15.77 9.19 -0.97
N SER A 68 14.58 9.03 -1.54
CA SER A 68 14.37 8.93 -2.97
C SER A 68 13.19 9.75 -3.46
N LYS A 69 13.00 9.79 -4.78
CA LYS A 69 11.82 10.38 -5.42
C LYS A 69 10.73 9.33 -5.72
N LEU A 70 10.88 8.11 -5.21
CA LEU A 70 9.87 7.08 -5.36
C LEU A 70 8.69 7.30 -4.43
N ARG A 71 7.49 7.06 -4.96
CA ARG A 71 6.22 7.12 -4.23
C ARG A 71 5.37 5.91 -4.59
N ILE A 72 4.57 5.44 -3.67
CA ILE A 72 3.52 4.46 -3.98
C ILE A 72 2.33 5.25 -4.53
N ALA A 73 2.05 5.07 -5.82
CA ALA A 73 1.14 5.93 -6.58
C ALA A 73 -0.29 5.94 -6.01
N ASN A 74 -0.78 4.78 -5.56
CA ASN A 74 -2.12 4.60 -5.00
C ASN A 74 -2.12 4.45 -3.47
N SER A 75 -1.15 5.01 -2.79
CA SER A 75 -1.00 4.82 -1.33
C SER A 75 -2.18 5.38 -0.53
N PRO A 76 -2.77 4.55 0.36
CA PRO A 76 -2.51 3.13 0.55
C PRO A 76 -3.14 2.29 -0.57
N GLY A 77 -2.37 1.39 -1.17
CA GLY A 77 -2.91 0.39 -2.08
C GLY A 77 -3.75 -0.63 -1.31
N THR A 78 -4.83 -1.13 -1.91
CA THR A 78 -5.73 -2.10 -1.30
C THR A 78 -5.62 -3.46 -1.97
N ILE A 79 -5.46 -4.52 -1.19
CA ILE A 79 -5.52 -5.91 -1.64
C ILE A 79 -6.70 -6.55 -0.93
N ASP A 80 -7.75 -6.82 -1.68
CA ASP A 80 -9.00 -7.38 -1.18
C ASP A 80 -8.88 -8.88 -0.86
N SER A 81 -9.76 -9.39 -0.02
CA SER A 81 -9.75 -10.81 0.41
C SER A 81 -10.06 -11.79 -0.72
N ASP A 82 -10.75 -11.36 -1.76
CA ASP A 82 -11.10 -12.15 -2.95
C ASP A 82 -10.11 -11.96 -4.11
N TYR A 83 -9.12 -11.06 -4.00
CA TYR A 83 -8.06 -10.92 -4.98
C TYR A 83 -7.02 -12.04 -4.82
N LEU A 84 -6.86 -12.86 -5.85
CA LEU A 84 -5.93 -14.00 -5.90
C LEU A 84 -4.75 -13.78 -6.88
N GLY A 85 -4.67 -12.60 -7.46
CA GLY A 85 -3.59 -12.25 -8.39
C GLY A 85 -2.25 -11.99 -7.68
N GLU A 86 -1.23 -11.73 -8.48
CA GLU A 86 0.08 -11.32 -7.97
C GLU A 86 0.02 -9.95 -7.31
N ILE A 87 0.63 -9.80 -6.15
CA ILE A 87 0.82 -8.50 -5.53
C ILE A 87 1.81 -7.70 -6.37
N GLY A 88 1.30 -6.64 -7.01
CA GLY A 88 2.09 -5.64 -7.72
C GLY A 88 2.16 -4.34 -6.93
N ILE A 89 3.32 -3.70 -6.91
CA ILE A 89 3.53 -2.42 -6.23
C ILE A 89 3.58 -1.32 -7.29
N ILE A 90 2.59 -0.41 -7.27
CA ILE A 90 2.51 0.71 -8.21
C ILE A 90 3.41 1.83 -7.69
N VAL A 91 4.51 2.08 -8.39
CA VAL A 91 5.55 3.03 -7.99
C VAL A 91 5.64 4.16 -8.98
N ASP A 92 5.58 5.40 -8.47
CA ASP A 92 5.91 6.60 -9.23
C ASP A 92 7.36 6.99 -8.98
N ASN A 93 8.10 7.29 -10.04
CA ASN A 93 9.32 8.07 -9.95
C ASN A 93 9.01 9.54 -10.21
N THR A 94 8.95 10.34 -9.15
CA THR A 94 8.63 11.79 -9.23
C THR A 94 9.86 12.66 -9.55
N SER A 95 11.01 12.06 -9.85
CA SER A 95 12.18 12.79 -10.36
C SER A 95 11.89 13.32 -11.75
N GLN A 96 12.31 14.54 -12.01
CA GLN A 96 12.20 15.14 -13.35
C GLN A 96 13.34 14.71 -14.29
N THR A 97 14.45 14.23 -13.74
CA THR A 97 15.70 14.06 -14.51
C THR A 97 16.38 12.72 -14.30
N PHE A 98 16.16 12.03 -13.19
CA PHE A 98 16.91 10.83 -12.86
C PHE A 98 15.99 9.60 -12.84
N SER A 99 16.38 8.57 -13.57
CA SER A 99 15.80 7.24 -13.40
C SER A 99 16.23 6.62 -12.07
N TYR A 100 15.52 5.60 -11.64
CA TYR A 100 15.83 4.82 -10.45
C TYR A 100 15.84 3.34 -10.81
N THR A 101 16.94 2.66 -10.57
CA THR A 101 17.02 1.21 -10.78
C THR A 101 16.58 0.50 -9.51
N VAL A 102 15.40 -0.12 -9.56
CA VAL A 102 14.96 -1.08 -8.54
C VAL A 102 15.72 -2.36 -8.74
N LYS A 103 16.40 -2.84 -7.69
CA LYS A 103 17.15 -4.11 -7.75
C LYS A 103 16.25 -5.26 -7.31
N LYS A 104 16.48 -6.44 -7.87
CA LYS A 104 15.85 -7.67 -7.38
C LYS A 104 16.19 -7.88 -5.90
N GLY A 105 15.17 -8.16 -5.08
CA GLY A 105 15.33 -8.27 -3.63
C GLY A 105 15.35 -6.94 -2.87
N GLU A 106 15.23 -5.80 -3.56
CA GLU A 106 15.10 -4.51 -2.89
C GLU A 106 13.73 -4.38 -2.19
N ARG A 107 13.74 -3.84 -0.97
CA ARG A 107 12.52 -3.57 -0.19
C ARG A 107 11.87 -2.28 -0.69
N ILE A 108 10.75 -2.41 -1.42
CA ILE A 108 10.11 -1.32 -2.16
C ILE A 108 8.85 -0.75 -1.50
N ALA A 109 8.20 -1.53 -0.66
CA ALA A 109 6.99 -1.14 0.05
C ALA A 109 6.87 -1.92 1.36
N GLN A 110 5.81 -1.67 2.12
CA GLN A 110 5.43 -2.52 3.25
C GLN A 110 3.96 -2.93 3.14
N LEU A 111 3.66 -4.12 3.62
CA LEU A 111 2.33 -4.72 3.67
C LEU A 111 1.79 -4.63 5.10
N VAL A 112 0.57 -4.12 5.25
CA VAL A 112 -0.09 -3.96 6.56
C VAL A 112 -1.46 -4.62 6.52
N LEU A 113 -1.66 -5.64 7.35
CA LEU A 113 -2.97 -6.28 7.52
C LEU A 113 -3.92 -5.36 8.28
N LYS A 114 -5.13 -5.20 7.75
CA LYS A 114 -6.19 -4.40 8.37
C LYS A 114 -7.49 -5.18 8.42
N LYS A 115 -8.29 -4.95 9.46
CA LYS A 115 -9.68 -5.38 9.51
C LYS A 115 -10.52 -4.43 8.66
N VAL A 116 -11.49 -4.97 7.93
CA VAL A 116 -12.41 -4.22 7.07
C VAL A 116 -13.79 -4.22 7.71
N GLU A 117 -14.35 -3.03 7.85
CA GLU A 117 -15.77 -2.84 8.16
C GLU A 117 -16.48 -2.42 6.86
N GLN A 118 -17.61 -3.05 6.57
CA GLN A 118 -18.44 -2.70 5.42
C GLN A 118 -19.59 -1.82 5.87
N ILE A 119 -19.92 -0.82 5.07
CA ILE A 119 -21.04 0.08 5.28
C ILE A 119 -22.21 -0.34 4.41
N GLU A 120 -23.42 -0.16 4.91
CA GLU A 120 -24.65 -0.17 4.15
C GLU A 120 -25.15 1.29 4.09
N TRP A 121 -25.38 1.76 2.86
CA TRP A 121 -25.81 3.14 2.66
C TRP A 121 -27.30 3.28 2.93
N GLU A 122 -27.68 4.22 3.79
CA GLU A 122 -29.05 4.73 3.95
C GLU A 122 -29.11 6.12 3.35
N GLU A 123 -29.76 6.25 2.20
CA GLU A 123 -29.91 7.53 1.53
C GLU A 123 -30.98 8.38 2.20
N VAL A 124 -30.59 9.58 2.62
CA VAL A 124 -31.48 10.56 3.25
C VAL A 124 -31.34 11.91 2.53
N GLU A 125 -32.40 12.72 2.55
CA GLU A 125 -32.39 14.04 1.90
C GLU A 125 -31.60 15.06 2.74
N GLU A 126 -31.66 14.98 4.07
CA GLU A 126 -30.96 15.87 4.99
C GLU A 126 -30.60 15.18 6.30
N PHE A 127 -29.63 15.71 7.03
CA PHE A 127 -29.31 15.29 8.40
C PHE A 127 -30.03 16.19 9.39
N PHE A 128 -30.78 15.61 10.32
CA PHE A 128 -31.44 16.33 11.41
C PHE A 128 -30.50 16.60 12.60
N GLU A 129 -29.38 15.85 12.68
CA GLU A 129 -28.37 16.02 13.71
C GLU A 129 -27.43 17.16 13.38
N THR A 130 -27.01 17.90 14.41
CA THR A 130 -26.01 18.95 14.32
C THR A 130 -24.76 18.60 15.13
N THR A 131 -23.60 18.99 14.67
CA THR A 131 -22.33 18.84 15.38
C THR A 131 -21.64 20.21 15.52
N GLU A 132 -20.66 20.33 16.41
CA GLU A 132 -19.89 21.57 16.54
C GLU A 132 -19.23 21.98 15.23
N ARG A 133 -18.83 21.00 14.41
CA ARG A 133 -18.17 21.23 13.13
C ARG A 133 -19.14 21.51 11.99
N ASN A 134 -20.33 20.87 12.01
CA ASN A 134 -21.33 20.93 10.92
C ASN A 134 -20.65 20.74 9.54
N THR A 135 -20.81 21.73 8.66
CA THR A 135 -20.27 21.74 7.30
C THR A 135 -18.83 22.28 7.22
N GLY A 136 -18.21 22.61 8.35
CA GLY A 136 -16.85 23.13 8.38
C GLY A 136 -15.81 22.14 7.87
N GLY A 137 -15.03 22.55 6.89
CA GLY A 137 -13.96 21.74 6.28
C GLY A 137 -12.83 22.64 5.78
N PHE A 138 -11.82 22.05 5.13
CA PHE A 138 -10.74 22.76 4.44
C PHE A 138 -10.01 23.81 5.29
N GLY A 139 -9.78 23.53 6.58
CA GLY A 139 -9.11 24.42 7.50
C GLY A 139 -10.05 25.37 8.28
N SER A 140 -11.37 25.12 8.30
CA SER A 140 -12.36 25.93 9.04
C SER A 140 -12.11 25.98 10.57
N THR A 141 -11.31 25.07 11.12
CA THR A 141 -10.94 25.01 12.55
C THR A 141 -9.73 25.89 12.91
N GLY A 142 -9.26 26.72 11.96
CA GLY A 142 -8.13 27.61 12.15
C GLY A 142 -6.77 27.00 11.82
N LYS A 143 -5.74 27.84 11.85
CA LYS A 143 -4.33 27.44 11.70
C LYS A 143 -3.76 27.10 13.07
#